data_fcd0757b8e9be17c9fbffeb097967c82
#
_entry.id   fcd0757b8e9be17c9fbffeb097967c82
#
_cell.length_a   1.000
_cell.length_b   1.000
_cell.length_c   1.000
_cell.angle_alpha   90.00
_cell.angle_beta   90.00
_cell.angle_gamma   90.00
#
_symmetry.space_group_name_H-M   'P 1'
#
loop_
_entity.id
_entity.type
_entity.pdbx_description
1 polymer ?
#
loop_
_entity_poly.entity_id
_entity_poly.type
_entity_poly.pdbx_seq_one_letter_code
_entity_poly.pdbx_strand_id
1 'polypeptide(L)'
;MGSEMCIRDSISFIGSPQKKETLIADGITVPVTVTANELLLGEGEIEVDTFSLLISLERALETNDGSVLAEKLQELELALEQVLKQRAFIGNTMRDLQEAQQKQEVQIFDQERRLSEIRDADLAESALHLKTAELNNRVSLDAGSRLIQPSLTDFLR
;
A
#
# COMPACT_ATOMS: atom_id res chain seq x y z
N MET A 1 -35.40 16.38 44.79
CA MET A 1 -35.18 15.08 44.10
C MET A 1 -34.96 15.44 42.66
N GLY A 2 -33.71 15.70 42.33
CA GLY A 2 -33.29 16.18 41.04
C GLY A 2 -33.10 15.01 40.11
N SER A 3 -33.76 15.12 39.10
CA SER A 3 -33.56 14.80 37.70
C SER A 3 -32.12 14.39 37.32
N GLU A 4 -31.83 13.11 37.46
CA GLU A 4 -30.81 12.47 36.64
C GLU A 4 -31.46 12.12 35.28
N MET A 5 -31.89 13.17 34.58
CA MET A 5 -32.51 13.03 33.29
C MET A 5 -31.47 13.37 32.23
N CYS A 6 -31.14 12.34 31.45
CA CYS A 6 -30.83 12.46 30.03
C CYS A 6 -29.46 12.94 29.63
N ILE A 7 -28.49 12.04 29.68
CA ILE A 7 -27.37 12.06 28.76
C ILE A 7 -27.34 10.78 27.86
N ARG A 8 -28.41 9.94 27.96
CA ARG A 8 -28.53 8.70 27.19
C ARG A 8 -29.29 8.79 25.88
N ASP A 9 -29.89 9.94 25.56
CA ASP A 9 -30.88 10.01 24.48
C ASP A 9 -30.33 10.40 23.11
N SER A 10 -29.07 10.80 22.98
CA SER A 10 -28.47 11.07 21.69
C SER A 10 -26.97 10.88 21.72
N ILE A 11 -26.46 10.13 20.76
CA ILE A 11 -25.03 9.96 20.50
C ILE A 11 -24.68 10.80 19.28
N SER A 12 -23.71 11.70 19.43
CA SER A 12 -23.20 12.51 18.32
C SER A 12 -21.78 12.11 17.96
N PHE A 13 -21.50 12.00 16.68
CA PHE A 13 -20.18 11.73 16.18
C PHE A 13 -19.33 13.01 16.13
N ILE A 14 -18.17 13.00 16.79
CA ILE A 14 -17.23 14.14 16.83
C ILE A 14 -15.95 13.82 16.02
N GLY A 15 -16.02 12.90 15.08
CA GLY A 15 -14.89 12.48 14.24
C GLY A 15 -14.84 13.20 12.90
N SER A 16 -13.77 12.96 12.14
CA SER A 16 -13.70 13.41 10.75
C SER A 16 -14.55 12.50 9.87
N PRO A 17 -15.42 13.03 9.01
CA PRO A 17 -16.17 12.24 8.03
C PRO A 17 -15.31 11.82 6.82
N GLN A 18 -14.07 12.29 6.75
CA GLN A 18 -13.21 12.03 5.59
C GLN A 18 -12.59 10.63 5.65
N LYS A 19 -12.68 9.91 4.52
CA LYS A 19 -11.99 8.65 4.33
C LYS A 19 -10.52 8.92 4.02
N LYS A 20 -9.65 8.13 4.60
CA LYS A 20 -8.25 8.12 4.21
C LYS A 20 -8.09 7.29 2.94
N GLU A 21 -7.47 7.87 1.94
CA GLU A 21 -7.18 7.21 0.68
C GLU A 21 -5.69 6.89 0.55
N THR A 22 -5.38 5.80 -0.13
CA THR A 22 -4.01 5.38 -0.44
C THR A 22 -3.86 5.21 -1.95
N LEU A 23 -2.76 5.71 -2.49
CA LEU A 23 -2.39 5.54 -3.89
C LEU A 23 -1.83 4.12 -4.08
N ILE A 24 -2.44 3.32 -4.94
CA ILE A 24 -2.04 1.95 -5.25
C ILE A 24 -1.37 1.80 -6.62
N ALA A 25 -1.62 2.74 -7.54
CA ALA A 25 -0.98 2.83 -8.85
C ALA A 25 -1.08 4.28 -9.35
N ASP A 26 -0.38 4.61 -10.45
CA ASP A 26 -0.42 5.94 -11.05
C ASP A 26 -1.86 6.40 -11.27
N GLY A 27 -2.29 7.41 -10.49
CA GLY A 27 -3.62 8.01 -10.56
C GLY A 27 -4.77 7.18 -9.97
N ILE A 28 -4.50 6.02 -9.35
CA ILE A 28 -5.52 5.17 -8.73
C ILE A 28 -5.42 5.24 -7.22
N THR A 29 -6.40 5.87 -6.58
CA THR A 29 -6.54 5.90 -5.12
C THR A 29 -7.66 4.98 -4.66
N VAL A 30 -7.47 4.34 -3.51
CA VAL A 30 -8.47 3.46 -2.88
C VAL A 30 -8.68 3.92 -1.44
N PRO A 31 -9.94 4.07 -1.00
CA PRO A 31 -10.23 4.38 0.38
C PRO A 31 -9.90 3.18 1.29
N VAL A 32 -9.10 3.44 2.32
CA VAL A 32 -8.60 2.39 3.24
C VAL A 32 -9.23 2.45 4.63
N THR A 33 -10.13 3.41 4.86
CA THR A 33 -10.83 3.56 6.13
C THR A 33 -12.34 3.58 5.94
N VAL A 34 -13.04 3.05 6.95
CA VAL A 34 -14.48 3.18 7.10
C VAL A 34 -14.74 4.21 8.19
N THR A 35 -15.71 5.07 8.00
CA THR A 35 -16.10 6.06 9.00
C THR A 35 -17.09 5.45 10.00
N ALA A 36 -17.11 5.96 11.23
CA ALA A 36 -18.10 5.51 12.22
C ALA A 36 -19.53 5.88 11.81
N ASN A 37 -19.70 6.94 11.03
CA ASN A 37 -20.99 7.32 10.46
C ASN A 37 -21.54 6.22 9.54
N GLU A 38 -20.74 5.71 8.64
CA GLU A 38 -21.15 4.62 7.73
C GLU A 38 -21.34 3.29 8.45
N LEU A 39 -20.57 3.05 9.50
CA LEU A 39 -20.62 1.79 10.24
C LEU A 39 -21.79 1.74 11.22
N LEU A 40 -22.09 2.84 11.94
CA LEU A 40 -22.95 2.84 13.12
C LEU A 40 -24.12 3.83 13.05
N LEU A 41 -24.00 4.92 12.29
CA LEU A 41 -25.00 5.98 12.26
C LEU A 41 -25.90 5.95 11.01
N GLY A 42 -25.67 4.99 10.09
CA GLY A 42 -26.54 4.82 8.94
C GLY A 42 -26.32 5.80 7.79
N GLU A 43 -25.17 6.46 7.71
CA GLU A 43 -24.82 7.23 6.51
C GLU A 43 -24.38 6.29 5.39
N GLY A 44 -25.31 5.77 4.59
CA GLY A 44 -25.04 4.85 3.50
C GLY A 44 -26.29 4.30 2.84
N GLU A 45 -26.19 3.15 2.18
CA GLU A 45 -27.34 2.50 1.52
C GLU A 45 -28.32 1.87 2.52
N ILE A 46 -27.88 1.56 3.73
CA ILE A 46 -28.69 1.03 4.82
C ILE A 46 -28.67 2.09 5.92
N GLU A 47 -29.76 2.82 6.05
CA GLU A 47 -29.87 3.95 6.99
C GLU A 47 -30.38 3.46 8.36
N VAL A 48 -29.56 2.67 9.08
CA VAL A 48 -29.88 2.25 10.45
C VAL A 48 -28.90 2.84 11.44
N ASP A 49 -29.39 3.72 12.30
CA ASP A 49 -28.62 4.22 13.45
C ASP A 49 -28.60 3.14 14.56
N THR A 50 -27.50 2.42 14.64
CA THR A 50 -27.30 1.32 15.57
C THR A 50 -27.42 1.77 17.04
N PHE A 51 -27.02 2.99 17.35
CA PHE A 51 -27.09 3.49 18.72
C PHE A 51 -28.57 3.83 19.13
N SER A 52 -29.28 4.52 18.26
CA SER A 52 -30.68 4.81 18.45
C SER A 52 -31.53 3.52 18.55
N LEU A 53 -31.17 2.52 17.74
CA LEU A 53 -31.76 1.20 17.79
C LEU A 53 -31.54 0.52 19.15
N LEU A 54 -30.32 0.51 19.68
CA LEU A 54 -30.00 -0.10 20.96
C LEU A 54 -30.73 0.61 22.15
N ILE A 55 -30.80 1.94 22.10
CA ILE A 55 -31.57 2.72 23.11
C ILE A 55 -33.07 2.37 23.06
N SER A 56 -33.63 2.23 21.86
CA SER A 56 -35.03 1.86 21.69
C SER A 56 -35.32 0.44 22.13
N LEU A 57 -34.39 -0.49 21.94
CA LEU A 57 -34.44 -1.86 22.44
C LEU A 57 -34.41 -1.89 24.00
N GLU A 58 -33.51 -1.12 24.61
CA GLU A 58 -33.43 -0.99 26.06
C GLU A 58 -34.79 -0.55 26.63
N ARG A 59 -35.42 0.51 26.07
CA ARG A 59 -36.73 1.00 26.48
C ARG A 59 -37.84 -0.03 26.28
N ALA A 60 -37.85 -0.74 25.14
CA ALA A 60 -38.84 -1.77 24.87
C ALA A 60 -38.77 -2.93 25.89
N LEU A 61 -37.55 -3.29 26.30
CA LEU A 61 -37.32 -4.29 27.34
C LEU A 61 -37.78 -3.80 28.72
N GLU A 62 -37.52 -2.54 29.09
CA GLU A 62 -37.97 -1.95 30.36
C GLU A 62 -39.50 -1.88 30.47
N THR A 63 -40.16 -1.57 29.34
CA THR A 63 -41.64 -1.50 29.30
C THR A 63 -42.31 -2.85 29.06
N ASN A 64 -41.53 -3.90 28.81
CA ASN A 64 -41.98 -5.26 28.46
C ASN A 64 -42.95 -5.28 27.26
N ASP A 65 -42.71 -4.44 26.27
CA ASP A 65 -43.51 -4.34 25.04
C ASP A 65 -43.02 -5.29 23.99
N GLY A 66 -43.66 -6.48 23.92
CA GLY A 66 -43.28 -7.55 22.97
C GLY A 66 -43.49 -7.18 21.49
N SER A 67 -44.41 -6.26 21.17
CA SER A 67 -44.71 -5.86 19.81
C SER A 67 -43.60 -4.96 19.25
N VAL A 68 -43.16 -3.97 20.00
CA VAL A 68 -42.04 -3.10 19.67
C VAL A 68 -40.74 -3.88 19.62
N LEU A 69 -40.55 -4.86 20.50
CA LEU A 69 -39.38 -5.71 20.51
C LEU A 69 -39.24 -6.52 19.21
N ALA A 70 -40.34 -7.09 18.71
CA ALA A 70 -40.34 -7.85 17.47
C ALA A 70 -39.98 -6.99 16.25
N GLU A 71 -40.46 -5.75 16.17
CA GLU A 71 -40.12 -4.80 15.12
C GLU A 71 -38.64 -4.41 15.19
N LYS A 72 -38.12 -4.13 16.38
CA LYS A 72 -36.71 -3.75 16.58
C LYS A 72 -35.73 -4.89 16.33
N LEU A 73 -36.13 -6.14 16.43
CA LEU A 73 -35.33 -7.29 16.02
C LEU A 73 -35.06 -7.28 14.52
N GLN A 74 -36.02 -6.87 13.70
CA GLN A 74 -35.83 -6.75 12.26
C GLN A 74 -34.87 -5.62 11.91
N GLU A 75 -34.95 -4.48 12.60
CA GLU A 75 -33.97 -3.38 12.41
C GLU A 75 -32.56 -3.82 12.86
N LEU A 76 -32.45 -4.69 13.88
CA LEU A 76 -31.18 -5.24 14.33
C LEU A 76 -30.51 -6.13 13.27
N GLU A 77 -31.30 -6.90 12.51
CA GLU A 77 -30.80 -7.68 11.38
C GLU A 77 -30.22 -6.76 10.29
N LEU A 78 -30.90 -5.64 10.00
CA LEU A 78 -30.37 -4.63 9.04
C LEU A 78 -29.10 -3.97 9.55
N ALA A 79 -29.02 -3.64 10.84
CA ALA A 79 -27.79 -3.10 11.44
C ALA A 79 -26.64 -4.10 11.36
N LEU A 80 -26.90 -5.39 11.56
CA LEU A 80 -25.89 -6.45 11.39
C LEU A 80 -25.44 -6.55 9.92
N GLU A 81 -26.37 -6.49 8.98
CA GLU A 81 -26.05 -6.49 7.53
C GLU A 81 -25.16 -5.30 7.17
N GLN A 82 -25.44 -4.11 7.70
CA GLN A 82 -24.61 -2.91 7.52
C GLN A 82 -23.16 -3.16 7.99
N VAL A 83 -22.96 -3.73 9.17
CA VAL A 83 -21.63 -4.07 9.69
C VAL A 83 -20.94 -5.12 8.83
N LEU A 84 -21.65 -6.16 8.39
CA LEU A 84 -21.11 -7.20 7.52
C LEU A 84 -20.70 -6.65 6.15
N LYS A 85 -21.46 -5.72 5.58
CA LYS A 85 -21.14 -5.02 4.34
C LYS A 85 -19.82 -4.23 4.46
N GLN A 86 -19.67 -3.47 5.55
CA GLN A 86 -18.44 -2.73 5.80
C GLN A 86 -17.23 -3.66 6.04
N ARG A 87 -17.44 -4.78 6.72
CA ARG A 87 -16.41 -5.81 6.88
C ARG A 87 -16.00 -6.42 5.55
N ALA A 88 -16.95 -6.70 4.67
CA ALA A 88 -16.66 -7.19 3.31
C ALA A 88 -15.88 -6.16 2.49
N PHE A 89 -16.25 -4.89 2.57
CA PHE A 89 -15.52 -3.79 1.94
C PHE A 89 -14.05 -3.75 2.40
N ILE A 90 -13.81 -3.77 3.72
CA ILE A 90 -12.43 -3.80 4.26
C ILE A 90 -11.67 -5.04 3.76
N GLY A 91 -12.32 -6.21 3.75
CA GLY A 91 -11.69 -7.44 3.27
C GLY A 91 -11.30 -7.37 1.79
N ASN A 92 -12.12 -6.79 0.93
CA ASN A 92 -11.82 -6.58 -0.47
C ASN A 92 -10.67 -5.56 -0.63
N THR A 93 -10.73 -4.43 0.07
CA THR A 93 -9.67 -3.42 0.04
C THR A 93 -8.31 -3.99 0.48
N MET A 94 -8.29 -4.83 1.51
CA MET A 94 -7.06 -5.52 1.92
C MET A 94 -6.50 -6.43 0.82
N ARG A 95 -7.37 -7.15 0.10
CA ARG A 95 -6.95 -7.99 -1.03
C ARG A 95 -6.37 -7.16 -2.16
N ASP A 96 -7.05 -6.08 -2.53
CA ASP A 96 -6.59 -5.17 -3.58
C ASP A 96 -5.21 -4.57 -3.25
N LEU A 97 -4.99 -4.19 -1.99
CA LEU A 97 -3.70 -3.71 -1.51
C LEU A 97 -2.61 -4.78 -1.58
N GLN A 98 -2.92 -6.03 -1.21
CA GLN A 98 -1.99 -7.14 -1.31
C GLN A 98 -1.61 -7.46 -2.76
N GLU A 99 -2.59 -7.44 -3.66
CA GLU A 99 -2.34 -7.61 -5.09
C GLU A 99 -1.49 -6.48 -5.68
N ALA A 100 -1.75 -5.23 -5.27
CA ALA A 100 -0.95 -4.09 -5.68
C ALA A 100 0.50 -4.22 -5.19
N GLN A 101 0.69 -4.64 -3.93
CA GLN A 101 2.01 -4.88 -3.36
C GLN A 101 2.76 -5.97 -4.13
N GLN A 102 2.12 -7.10 -4.42
CA GLN A 102 2.73 -8.16 -5.22
C GLN A 102 3.15 -7.69 -6.61
N LYS A 103 2.30 -6.91 -7.29
CA LYS A 103 2.65 -6.34 -8.59
C LYS A 103 3.87 -5.42 -8.51
N GLN A 104 3.96 -4.59 -7.48
CA GLN A 104 5.11 -3.71 -7.27
C GLN A 104 6.39 -4.50 -7.00
N GLU A 105 6.34 -5.57 -6.20
CA GLU A 105 7.49 -6.44 -5.94
C GLU A 105 8.02 -7.08 -7.24
N VAL A 106 7.12 -7.59 -8.10
CA VAL A 106 7.50 -8.14 -9.41
C VAL A 106 8.13 -7.07 -10.31
N GLN A 107 7.56 -5.86 -10.34
CA GLN A 107 8.12 -4.76 -11.13
C GLN A 107 9.51 -4.34 -10.65
N ILE A 108 9.72 -4.25 -9.32
CA ILE A 108 11.04 -3.94 -8.75
C ILE A 108 12.04 -5.01 -9.15
N PHE A 109 11.69 -6.28 -9.02
CA PHE A 109 12.55 -7.39 -9.42
C PHE A 109 12.93 -7.34 -10.91
N ASP A 110 11.97 -7.07 -11.80
CA ASP A 110 12.24 -6.94 -13.22
C ASP A 110 13.14 -5.73 -13.54
N GLN A 111 12.95 -4.62 -12.84
CA GLN A 111 13.81 -3.44 -13.00
C GLN A 111 15.23 -3.70 -12.50
N GLU A 112 15.39 -4.34 -11.35
CA GLU A 112 16.70 -4.72 -10.81
C GLU A 112 17.44 -5.68 -11.76
N ARG A 113 16.73 -6.66 -12.31
CA ARG A 113 17.28 -7.58 -13.30
C ARG A 113 17.77 -6.84 -14.56
N ARG A 114 16.95 -5.96 -15.13
CA ARG A 114 17.34 -5.14 -16.29
C ARG A 114 18.54 -4.25 -15.99
N LEU A 115 18.58 -3.66 -14.80
CA LEU A 115 19.70 -2.84 -14.35
C LEU A 115 20.99 -3.67 -14.24
N SER A 116 20.90 -4.90 -13.69
CA SER A 116 22.02 -5.83 -13.60
C SER A 116 22.54 -6.23 -15.00
N GLU A 117 21.64 -6.57 -15.93
CA GLU A 117 22.00 -6.92 -17.30
C GLU A 117 22.77 -5.79 -18.01
N ILE A 118 22.33 -4.53 -17.84
CA ILE A 118 23.02 -3.36 -18.42
C ILE A 118 24.39 -3.17 -17.74
N ARG A 119 24.44 -3.22 -16.43
CA ARG A 119 25.67 -3.01 -15.66
C ARG A 119 26.71 -4.07 -15.94
N ASP A 120 26.30 -5.33 -16.03
CA ASP A 120 27.20 -6.45 -16.30
C ASP A 120 27.77 -6.40 -17.74
N ALA A 121 26.98 -5.95 -18.72
CA ALA A 121 27.43 -5.71 -20.07
C ALA A 121 28.51 -4.59 -20.13
N ASP A 122 28.27 -3.47 -19.42
CA ASP A 122 29.21 -2.34 -19.35
C ASP A 122 30.52 -2.73 -18.65
N LEU A 123 30.46 -3.56 -17.61
CA LEU A 123 31.65 -4.07 -16.92
C LEU A 123 32.48 -4.98 -17.82
N ALA A 124 31.86 -5.87 -18.58
CA ALA A 124 32.54 -6.77 -19.49
C ALA A 124 33.24 -6.00 -20.62
N GLU A 125 32.58 -5.01 -21.22
CA GLU A 125 33.14 -4.13 -22.21
C GLU A 125 34.31 -3.30 -21.68
N SER A 126 34.15 -2.72 -20.50
CA SER A 126 35.19 -1.97 -19.79
C SER A 126 36.45 -2.83 -19.53
N ALA A 127 36.27 -4.07 -19.11
CA ALA A 127 37.35 -5.01 -18.86
C ALA A 127 38.09 -5.36 -20.15
N LEU A 128 37.38 -5.54 -21.27
CA LEU A 128 37.98 -5.74 -22.61
C LEU A 128 38.78 -4.52 -23.04
N HIS A 129 38.25 -3.33 -22.90
CA HIS A 129 38.94 -2.09 -23.21
C HIS A 129 40.21 -1.92 -22.39
N LEU A 130 40.16 -2.20 -21.08
CA LEU A 130 41.33 -2.16 -20.20
C LEU A 130 42.40 -3.14 -20.66
N LYS A 131 42.05 -4.39 -20.94
CA LYS A 131 42.98 -5.41 -21.42
C LYS A 131 43.62 -5.04 -22.75
N THR A 132 42.85 -4.48 -23.68
CA THR A 132 43.35 -4.00 -24.96
C THR A 132 44.34 -2.85 -24.79
N ALA A 133 44.05 -1.89 -23.91
CA ALA A 133 44.93 -0.78 -23.60
C ALA A 133 46.25 -1.25 -22.94
N GLU A 134 46.17 -2.21 -21.98
CA GLU A 134 47.34 -2.82 -21.36
C GLU A 134 48.24 -3.53 -22.42
N LEU A 135 47.60 -4.29 -23.32
CA LEU A 135 48.32 -4.98 -24.40
C LEU A 135 49.02 -4.00 -25.34
N ASN A 136 48.31 -2.96 -25.77
CA ASN A 136 48.86 -1.91 -26.66
C ASN A 136 50.03 -1.18 -25.99
N ASN A 137 49.93 -0.88 -24.72
CA ASN A 137 51.01 -0.25 -23.97
C ASN A 137 52.24 -1.15 -23.88
N ARG A 138 52.06 -2.44 -23.58
CA ARG A 138 53.14 -3.44 -23.53
C ARG A 138 53.82 -3.62 -24.89
N VAL A 139 53.06 -3.72 -25.98
CA VAL A 139 53.58 -3.84 -27.34
C VAL A 139 54.37 -2.57 -27.74
N SER A 140 53.87 -1.38 -27.37
CA SER A 140 54.55 -0.12 -27.66
C SER A 140 55.89 0.01 -26.93
N LEU A 141 55.93 -0.43 -25.65
CA LEU A 141 57.17 -0.47 -24.87
C LEU A 141 58.19 -1.47 -25.44
N ASP A 142 57.76 -2.66 -25.86
CA ASP A 142 58.61 -3.69 -26.47
C ASP A 142 59.15 -3.21 -27.83
N ALA A 143 58.33 -2.59 -28.68
CA ALA A 143 58.75 -2.01 -29.93
C ALA A 143 59.75 -0.84 -29.73
N GLY A 144 59.47 0.03 -28.75
CA GLY A 144 60.40 1.12 -28.41
C GLY A 144 61.76 0.62 -27.92
N SER A 145 61.78 -0.42 -27.08
CA SER A 145 63.01 -1.02 -26.56
C SER A 145 63.90 -1.63 -27.68
N ARG A 146 63.28 -2.23 -28.71
CA ARG A 146 64.00 -2.80 -29.86
C ARG A 146 64.55 -1.75 -30.79
N LEU A 147 63.96 -0.57 -30.86
CA LEU A 147 64.46 0.56 -31.67
C LEU A 147 65.69 1.24 -31.04
N ILE A 148 65.78 1.23 -29.71
CA ILE A 148 66.87 1.90 -28.99
C ILE A 148 68.15 1.01 -28.95
N GLN A 149 68.04 -0.32 -28.92
CA GLN A 149 69.15 -1.22 -28.80
C GLN A 149 70.14 -1.20 -30.01
N PRO A 150 69.73 -1.12 -31.26
CA PRO A 150 70.67 -1.10 -32.39
C PRO A 150 71.52 0.19 -32.53
N SER A 151 70.96 1.30 -32.05
CA SER A 151 71.63 2.60 -32.15
C SER A 151 72.85 2.76 -31.20
N LEU A 152 72.85 2.10 -30.07
CA LEU A 152 73.91 2.13 -29.08
C LEU A 152 75.10 1.22 -29.48
N THR A 153 74.80 0.08 -30.11
CA THR A 153 75.84 -0.84 -30.54
C THR A 153 76.54 -0.37 -31.87
N ASP A 154 75.80 0.40 -32.69
CA ASP A 154 76.35 0.99 -33.89
C ASP A 154 77.24 2.25 -33.69
N PHE A 155 76.97 2.95 -32.55
CA PHE A 155 77.74 4.15 -32.13
C PHE A 155 79.06 3.78 -31.43
N LEU A 156 79.21 2.58 -30.89
CA LEU A 156 80.41 2.10 -30.20
C LEU A 156 81.41 1.30 -31.12
N ARG A 157 81.15 1.25 -32.39
CA ARG A 157 82.02 0.62 -33.39
C ARG A 157 82.66 1.67 -34.29
#